data_39b9f77215b44cc283ea8ec4b910c1b6
#
_entry.id   39b9f77215b44cc283ea8ec4b910c1b6
#
_cell.length_a   1.000
_cell.length_b   1.000
_cell.length_c   1.000
_cell.angle_alpha   90.00
_cell.angle_beta   90.00
_cell.angle_gamma   90.00
#
_symmetry.space_group_name_H-M   'P 1'
#
loop_
_entity.id
_entity.type
_entity.pdbx_description
1 polymer ?
#
loop_
_entity_poly.entity_id
_entity_poly.type
_entity_poly.pdbx_seq_one_letter_code
_entity_poly.pdbx_strand_id
1 'polypeptide(L)'
;MTPQETQDLAPELRALYPALGDLSDAALEAVLDRGQLLRVPAGTPMFGEGSPCRQFPLVLEGSIRVAKCSEGRELQLYRVMPGESCVLTSSCLVGDRDYPATGIVEQDARLVVLPKPVFDELLANHAPFRQYVFSLFAERLTELMTLVEAVAFHRLDRRVAGTLLGHGRVVELTHQQLADELGSVREIVTRVLRSFADQGLVQLGRGSIEVRDAVGLRRVAEGA
;
A
#
# COMPACT_ATOMS: atom_id res chain seq x y z
N MET A 1 10.61 -20.50 23.16
CA MET A 1 11.24 -21.45 22.22
C MET A 1 12.31 -22.24 22.94
N THR A 2 12.67 -23.43 22.44
CA THR A 2 13.84 -24.15 22.96
C THR A 2 15.13 -23.52 22.45
N PRO A 3 16.28 -23.65 23.16
CA PRO A 3 17.57 -23.12 22.68
C PRO A 3 17.96 -23.63 21.29
N GLN A 4 17.60 -24.87 20.97
CA GLN A 4 17.88 -25.45 19.65
C GLN A 4 17.03 -24.77 18.56
N GLU A 5 15.72 -24.57 18.78
CA GLU A 5 14.86 -23.88 17.84
C GLU A 5 15.32 -22.44 17.60
N THR A 6 15.82 -21.74 18.62
CA THR A 6 16.35 -20.40 18.52
C THR A 6 17.60 -20.35 17.63
N GLN A 7 18.53 -21.32 17.81
CA GLN A 7 19.74 -21.42 16.99
C GLN A 7 19.43 -21.73 15.52
N ASP A 8 18.46 -22.59 15.26
CA ASP A 8 18.07 -22.96 13.89
C ASP A 8 17.33 -21.81 13.17
N LEU A 9 16.60 -20.96 13.91
CA LEU A 9 15.83 -19.83 13.37
C LEU A 9 16.68 -18.57 13.11
N ALA A 10 17.74 -18.36 13.85
CA ALA A 10 18.53 -17.13 13.75
C ALA A 10 19.09 -16.86 12.33
N PRO A 11 19.69 -17.83 11.62
CA PRO A 11 20.16 -17.64 10.25
C PRO A 11 19.02 -17.31 9.27
N GLU A 12 17.87 -18.00 9.39
CA GLU A 12 16.72 -17.79 8.54
C GLU A 12 16.12 -16.39 8.74
N LEU A 13 15.95 -15.97 9.99
CA LEU A 13 15.48 -14.62 10.30
C LEU A 13 16.39 -13.54 9.77
N ARG A 14 17.70 -13.69 9.89
CA ARG A 14 18.69 -12.74 9.34
C ARG A 14 18.61 -12.65 7.81
N ALA A 15 18.36 -13.77 7.14
CA ALA A 15 18.20 -13.81 5.69
C ALA A 15 16.91 -13.12 5.22
N LEU A 16 15.80 -13.36 5.92
CA LEU A 16 14.50 -12.78 5.60
C LEU A 16 14.34 -11.34 6.08
N TYR A 17 14.94 -11.00 7.22
CA TYR A 17 14.84 -9.68 7.86
C TYR A 17 16.24 -9.07 8.08
N PRO A 18 16.82 -8.45 7.05
CA PRO A 18 18.16 -7.83 7.16
C PRO A 18 18.27 -6.82 8.31
N ALA A 19 17.14 -6.21 8.69
CA ALA A 19 17.07 -5.30 9.84
C ALA A 19 17.42 -5.95 11.19
N LEU A 20 17.39 -7.28 11.29
CA LEU A 20 17.84 -8.04 12.45
C LEU A 20 19.28 -8.55 12.29
N GLY A 21 19.89 -8.36 11.11
CA GLY A 21 21.21 -8.84 10.76
C GLY A 21 22.33 -8.26 11.62
N ASP A 22 22.21 -7.01 12.03
CA ASP A 22 23.21 -6.30 12.83
C ASP A 22 23.12 -6.60 14.33
N LEU A 23 22.11 -7.36 14.77
CA LEU A 23 22.07 -7.84 16.16
C LEU A 23 23.15 -8.89 16.36
N SER A 24 23.88 -8.80 17.49
CA SER A 24 24.77 -9.89 17.92
C SER A 24 23.95 -11.18 18.14
N ASP A 25 24.61 -12.33 18.09
CA ASP A 25 23.94 -13.61 18.32
C ASP A 25 23.21 -13.63 19.68
N ALA A 26 23.88 -13.17 20.74
CA ALA A 26 23.28 -13.08 22.07
C ALA A 26 22.07 -12.12 22.12
N ALA A 27 22.10 -11.01 21.37
CA ALA A 27 20.97 -10.08 21.33
C ALA A 27 19.78 -10.66 20.55
N LEU A 28 20.02 -11.35 19.43
CA LEU A 28 18.98 -12.02 18.67
C LEU A 28 18.37 -13.18 19.46
N GLU A 29 19.21 -14.00 20.12
CA GLU A 29 18.74 -15.05 21.01
C GLU A 29 17.82 -14.49 22.13
N ALA A 30 18.21 -13.40 22.77
CA ALA A 30 17.40 -12.75 23.82
C ALA A 30 16.05 -12.21 23.28
N VAL A 31 15.99 -11.77 22.03
CA VAL A 31 14.75 -11.39 21.33
C VAL A 31 13.87 -12.62 21.08
N LEU A 32 14.48 -13.70 20.58
CA LEU A 32 13.77 -14.93 20.20
C LEU A 32 13.28 -15.69 21.44
N ASP A 33 14.01 -15.70 22.53
CA ASP A 33 13.61 -16.35 23.80
C ASP A 33 12.31 -15.74 24.37
N ARG A 34 12.07 -14.48 24.08
CA ARG A 34 10.84 -13.76 24.45
C ARG A 34 9.74 -13.87 23.41
N GLY A 35 10.06 -14.37 22.22
CA GLY A 35 9.14 -14.62 21.11
C GLY A 35 8.54 -16.03 21.15
N GLN A 36 7.61 -16.26 20.24
CA GLN A 36 6.98 -17.56 20.03
C GLN A 36 7.05 -17.95 18.54
N LEU A 37 7.48 -19.18 18.27
CA LEU A 37 7.36 -19.78 16.94
C LEU A 37 5.97 -20.41 16.82
N LEU A 38 5.21 -19.97 15.82
CA LEU A 38 3.86 -20.47 15.55
C LEU A 38 3.81 -21.12 14.17
N ARG A 39 3.04 -22.20 14.07
CA ARG A 39 2.61 -22.82 12.82
C ARG A 39 1.09 -22.70 12.76
N VAL A 40 0.60 -22.00 11.76
CA VAL A 40 -0.80 -21.61 11.69
C VAL A 40 -1.37 -22.05 10.35
N PRO A 41 -2.40 -22.92 10.35
CA PRO A 41 -3.00 -23.41 9.11
C PRO A 41 -3.77 -22.30 8.37
N ALA A 42 -3.89 -22.48 7.06
CA ALA A 42 -4.70 -21.63 6.20
C ALA A 42 -6.13 -21.51 6.71
N GLY A 43 -6.73 -20.34 6.54
CA GLY A 43 -8.08 -20.01 7.02
C GLY A 43 -8.13 -19.52 8.47
N THR A 44 -7.03 -19.60 9.23
CA THR A 44 -7.00 -19.14 10.63
C THR A 44 -6.96 -17.62 10.71
N PRO A 45 -7.86 -16.98 11.49
CA PRO A 45 -7.76 -15.54 11.75
C PRO A 45 -6.59 -15.25 12.69
N MET A 46 -5.72 -14.34 12.26
CA MET A 46 -4.60 -13.84 13.08
C MET A 46 -5.02 -12.66 13.97
N PHE A 47 -5.86 -11.79 13.42
CA PHE A 47 -6.46 -10.67 14.13
C PHE A 47 -7.77 -10.26 13.46
N GLY A 48 -8.65 -9.65 14.24
CA GLY A 48 -9.93 -9.09 13.78
C GLY A 48 -10.00 -7.58 13.96
N GLU A 49 -10.91 -6.92 13.25
CA GLU A 49 -11.19 -5.50 13.43
C GLU A 49 -11.64 -5.24 14.89
N GLY A 50 -11.08 -4.22 15.54
CA GLY A 50 -11.31 -3.89 16.95
C GLY A 50 -10.57 -4.80 17.94
N SER A 51 -9.79 -5.78 17.50
CA SER A 51 -8.99 -6.60 18.41
C SER A 51 -7.75 -5.83 18.89
N PRO A 52 -7.31 -6.02 20.16
CA PRO A 52 -6.12 -5.38 20.66
C PRO A 52 -4.86 -5.89 19.98
N CYS A 53 -3.98 -4.97 19.60
CA CYS A 53 -2.69 -5.28 18.99
C CYS A 53 -1.61 -5.41 20.06
N ARG A 54 -1.08 -6.62 20.27
CA ARG A 54 -0.10 -6.91 21.34
C ARG A 54 1.14 -7.62 20.87
N GLN A 55 1.20 -8.01 19.61
CA GLN A 55 2.24 -8.88 19.09
C GLN A 55 2.65 -8.43 17.68
N PHE A 56 3.93 -8.59 17.36
CA PHE A 56 4.53 -8.28 16.08
C PHE A 56 4.93 -9.57 15.35
N PRO A 57 4.27 -9.96 14.26
CA PRO A 57 4.60 -11.17 13.51
C PRO A 57 5.74 -10.92 12.52
N LEU A 58 6.67 -11.87 12.47
CA LEU A 58 7.70 -12.03 11.45
C LEU A 58 7.37 -13.30 10.66
N VAL A 59 6.94 -13.18 9.43
CA VAL A 59 6.52 -14.30 8.59
C VAL A 59 7.74 -15.00 8.00
N LEU A 60 7.88 -16.30 8.23
CA LEU A 60 8.95 -17.14 7.70
C LEU A 60 8.50 -17.91 6.47
N GLU A 61 7.28 -18.45 6.50
CA GLU A 61 6.65 -19.21 5.41
C GLU A 61 5.17 -18.89 5.32
N GLY A 62 4.58 -19.13 4.16
CA GLY A 62 3.16 -18.92 3.92
C GLY A 62 2.81 -17.46 3.63
N SER A 63 1.54 -17.10 3.84
CA SER A 63 1.07 -15.74 3.60
C SER A 63 -0.12 -15.37 4.47
N ILE A 64 -0.22 -14.09 4.82
CA ILE A 64 -1.34 -13.52 5.58
C ILE A 64 -2.03 -12.48 4.72
N ARG A 65 -3.30 -12.69 4.42
CA ARG A 65 -4.15 -11.73 3.70
C ARG A 65 -4.75 -10.74 4.70
N VAL A 66 -4.56 -9.46 4.42
CA VAL A 66 -5.13 -8.37 5.22
C VAL A 66 -6.26 -7.72 4.43
N ALA A 67 -7.43 -7.63 5.05
CA ALA A 67 -8.64 -7.14 4.41
C ALA A 67 -9.49 -6.30 5.36
N LYS A 68 -10.32 -5.44 4.79
CA LYS A 68 -11.34 -4.67 5.51
C LYS A 68 -12.72 -4.99 4.97
N CYS A 69 -13.66 -5.26 5.89
CA CYS A 69 -15.06 -5.40 5.54
C CYS A 69 -15.79 -4.05 5.64
N SER A 70 -16.52 -3.67 4.60
CA SER A 70 -17.39 -2.51 4.60
C SER A 70 -18.68 -2.84 3.87
N GLU A 71 -19.82 -2.60 4.49
CA GLU A 71 -21.16 -2.84 3.90
C GLU A 71 -21.36 -4.26 3.33
N GLY A 72 -20.79 -5.28 4.01
CA GLY A 72 -20.87 -6.68 3.59
C GLY A 72 -19.96 -7.04 2.41
N ARG A 73 -19.09 -6.14 1.98
CA ARG A 73 -18.05 -6.39 0.97
C ARG A 73 -16.68 -6.42 1.61
N GLU A 74 -15.89 -7.43 1.26
CA GLU A 74 -14.50 -7.53 1.68
C GLU A 74 -13.60 -6.83 0.65
N LEU A 75 -12.80 -5.88 1.12
CA LEU A 75 -11.73 -5.24 0.34
C LEU A 75 -10.39 -5.76 0.82
N GLN A 76 -9.71 -6.52 -0.01
CA GLN A 76 -8.33 -6.90 0.26
C GLN A 76 -7.44 -5.66 0.19
N LEU A 77 -6.68 -5.41 1.27
CA LEU A 77 -5.75 -4.29 1.34
C LEU A 77 -4.37 -4.70 0.82
N TYR A 78 -3.82 -5.82 1.31
CA TYR A 78 -2.54 -6.38 0.90
C TYR A 78 -2.34 -7.79 1.46
N ARG A 79 -1.24 -8.43 1.08
CA ARG A 79 -0.70 -9.67 1.66
C ARG A 79 0.60 -9.37 2.40
N VAL A 80 0.89 -10.17 3.40
CA VAL A 80 2.19 -10.20 4.09
C VAL A 80 2.85 -11.51 3.73
N MET A 81 4.00 -11.42 3.09
CA MET A 81 4.79 -12.55 2.60
C MET A 81 6.01 -12.79 3.52
N PRO A 82 6.74 -13.91 3.36
CA PRO A 82 8.00 -14.13 4.07
C PRO A 82 8.99 -12.98 3.88
N GLY A 83 9.61 -12.53 4.97
CA GLY A 83 10.49 -11.37 4.99
C GLY A 83 9.78 -10.01 5.07
N GLU A 84 8.45 -10.01 4.97
CA GLU A 84 7.64 -8.81 5.14
C GLU A 84 7.01 -8.76 6.54
N SER A 85 6.59 -7.56 6.94
CA SER A 85 5.84 -7.34 8.17
C SER A 85 4.56 -6.56 7.90
N CYS A 86 3.56 -6.82 8.73
CA CYS A 86 2.27 -6.17 8.62
C CYS A 86 2.36 -4.70 9.04
N VAL A 87 2.22 -3.78 8.08
CA VAL A 87 2.25 -2.32 8.34
C VAL A 87 1.15 -1.89 9.31
N LEU A 88 -0.04 -2.51 9.26
CA LEU A 88 -1.12 -2.21 10.21
C LEU A 88 -0.74 -2.65 11.62
N THR A 89 -0.11 -3.82 11.78
CA THR A 89 0.40 -4.25 13.09
C THR A 89 1.44 -3.26 13.62
N SER A 90 2.40 -2.85 12.79
CA SER A 90 3.39 -1.84 13.17
C SER A 90 2.72 -0.52 13.59
N SER A 91 1.72 -0.06 12.81
CA SER A 91 0.95 1.15 13.12
C SER A 91 0.18 1.05 14.44
N CYS A 92 -0.47 -0.09 14.68
CA CYS A 92 -1.24 -0.33 15.91
C CYS A 92 -0.34 -0.40 17.14
N LEU A 93 0.81 -1.07 17.03
CA LEU A 93 1.78 -1.18 18.14
C LEU A 93 2.38 0.18 18.49
N VAL A 94 2.78 0.98 17.49
CA VAL A 94 3.34 2.32 17.69
C VAL A 94 2.30 3.30 18.22
N GLY A 95 1.06 3.22 17.70
CA GLY A 95 -0.02 4.13 18.03
C GLY A 95 -0.87 3.72 19.24
N ASP A 96 -0.58 2.55 19.85
CA ASP A 96 -1.37 1.94 20.92
C ASP A 96 -2.87 1.89 20.60
N ARG A 97 -3.17 1.32 19.40
CA ARG A 97 -4.54 1.25 18.84
C ARG A 97 -4.91 -0.18 18.52
N ASP A 98 -6.21 -0.43 18.46
CA ASP A 98 -6.77 -1.69 18.00
C ASP A 98 -6.66 -1.82 16.47
N TYR A 99 -6.76 -3.06 15.98
CA TYR A 99 -6.68 -3.33 14.54
C TYR A 99 -7.85 -2.71 13.78
N PRO A 100 -7.60 -1.95 12.70
CA PRO A 100 -8.66 -1.37 11.86
C PRO A 100 -9.14 -2.32 10.75
N ALA A 101 -8.64 -3.56 10.69
CA ALA A 101 -8.87 -4.54 9.64
C ALA A 101 -8.73 -5.97 10.19
N THR A 102 -8.97 -6.96 9.35
CA THR A 102 -8.79 -8.38 9.65
C THR A 102 -7.56 -8.94 8.96
N GLY A 103 -6.87 -9.90 9.59
CA GLY A 103 -5.79 -10.69 9.00
C GLY A 103 -6.11 -12.17 9.07
N ILE A 104 -6.05 -12.87 7.92
CA ILE A 104 -6.33 -14.30 7.81
C ILE A 104 -5.16 -14.98 7.12
N VAL A 105 -4.71 -16.10 7.66
CA VAL A 105 -3.70 -16.96 7.01
C VAL A 105 -4.27 -17.49 5.70
N GLU A 106 -3.64 -17.15 4.57
CA GLU A 106 -4.08 -17.57 3.25
C GLU A 106 -3.40 -18.89 2.81
N GLN A 107 -2.15 -19.07 3.20
CA GLN A 107 -1.37 -20.29 3.04
C GLN A 107 -0.77 -20.67 4.38
N ASP A 108 -0.70 -21.96 4.69
CA ASP A 108 -0.11 -22.46 5.94
C ASP A 108 1.16 -21.66 6.28
N ALA A 109 1.15 -21.02 7.43
CA ALA A 109 2.17 -20.07 7.80
C ALA A 109 3.03 -20.55 8.97
N ARG A 110 4.33 -20.26 8.87
CA ARG A 110 5.29 -20.35 9.97
C ARG A 110 5.78 -18.95 10.28
N LEU A 111 5.65 -18.53 11.53
CA LEU A 111 5.98 -17.17 11.91
C LEU A 111 6.55 -17.10 13.33
N VAL A 112 7.42 -16.15 13.57
CA VAL A 112 7.86 -15.75 14.90
C VAL A 112 7.04 -14.55 15.33
N VAL A 113 6.45 -14.64 16.51
CA VAL A 113 5.62 -13.57 17.08
C VAL A 113 6.35 -12.95 18.27
N LEU A 114 6.67 -11.67 18.16
CA LEU A 114 7.31 -10.89 19.22
C LEU A 114 6.28 -10.14 20.03
N PRO A 115 6.30 -10.22 21.38
CA PRO A 115 5.44 -9.39 22.24
C PRO A 115 5.71 -7.89 22.05
N LYS A 116 4.68 -7.05 22.26
CA LYS A 116 4.82 -5.58 22.17
C LYS A 116 6.04 -5.02 22.90
N PRO A 117 6.38 -5.42 24.17
CA PRO A 117 7.57 -4.90 24.84
C PRO A 117 8.88 -5.19 24.12
N VAL A 118 8.99 -6.33 23.41
CA VAL A 118 10.19 -6.65 22.59
C VAL A 118 10.23 -5.78 21.35
N PHE A 119 9.10 -5.57 20.70
CA PHE A 119 8.98 -4.66 19.57
C PHE A 119 9.37 -3.23 19.98
N ASP A 120 8.85 -2.72 21.08
CA ASP A 120 9.15 -1.37 21.60
C ASP A 120 10.66 -1.21 21.92
N GLU A 121 11.27 -2.22 22.53
CA GLU A 121 12.70 -2.25 22.82
C GLU A 121 13.56 -2.22 21.55
N LEU A 122 13.23 -3.05 20.56
CA LEU A 122 13.91 -3.05 19.26
C LEU A 122 13.74 -1.69 18.56
N LEU A 123 12.54 -1.13 18.56
CA LEU A 123 12.24 0.16 17.95
C LEU A 123 13.06 1.29 18.62
N ALA A 124 13.20 1.27 19.94
CA ALA A 124 13.92 2.28 20.70
C ALA A 124 15.45 2.16 20.52
N ASN A 125 15.98 0.95 20.59
CA ASN A 125 17.41 0.73 20.79
C ASN A 125 18.14 0.19 19.57
N HIS A 126 17.43 -0.33 18.55
CA HIS A 126 18.04 -0.91 17.35
C HIS A 126 17.72 -0.09 16.10
N ALA A 127 18.66 0.73 15.66
CA ALA A 127 18.47 1.65 14.55
C ALA A 127 18.05 0.95 13.23
N PRO A 128 18.64 -0.19 12.80
CA PRO A 128 18.22 -0.90 11.59
C PRO A 128 16.77 -1.38 11.66
N PHE A 129 16.30 -1.88 12.80
CA PHE A 129 14.91 -2.29 12.99
C PHE A 129 13.95 -1.10 12.94
N ARG A 130 14.32 0.00 13.57
CA ARG A 130 13.56 1.25 13.50
C ARG A 130 13.45 1.76 12.05
N GLN A 131 14.55 1.74 11.30
CA GLN A 131 14.54 2.10 9.88
C GLN A 131 13.63 1.18 9.06
N TYR A 132 13.68 -0.13 9.29
CA TYR A 132 12.81 -1.10 8.66
C TYR A 132 11.33 -0.80 8.91
N VAL A 133 10.95 -0.54 10.17
CA VAL A 133 9.55 -0.20 10.50
C VAL A 133 9.12 1.09 9.81
N PHE A 134 9.98 2.11 9.73
CA PHE A 134 9.66 3.34 9.01
C PHE A 134 9.59 3.15 7.49
N SER A 135 10.42 2.27 6.90
CA SER A 135 10.35 1.97 5.47
C SER A 135 9.01 1.35 5.08
N LEU A 136 8.44 0.47 5.94
CA LEU A 136 7.10 -0.08 5.72
C LEU A 136 6.02 1.02 5.57
N PHE A 137 6.10 2.07 6.40
CA PHE A 137 5.17 3.21 6.30
C PHE A 137 5.43 4.05 5.04
N ALA A 138 6.70 4.30 4.72
CA ALA A 138 7.08 5.11 3.55
C ALA A 138 6.64 4.44 2.24
N GLU A 139 6.88 3.13 2.11
CA GLU A 139 6.45 2.34 0.96
C GLU A 139 4.92 2.36 0.81
N ARG A 140 4.20 2.09 1.90
CA ARG A 140 2.74 2.10 1.86
C ARG A 140 2.15 3.48 1.58
N LEU A 141 2.78 4.55 2.09
CA LEU A 141 2.38 5.92 1.77
C LEU A 141 2.57 6.20 0.27
N THR A 142 3.70 5.79 -0.31
CA THR A 142 3.97 5.96 -1.75
C THR A 142 2.94 5.20 -2.60
N GLU A 143 2.61 3.97 -2.26
CA GLU A 143 1.57 3.20 -2.95
C GLU A 143 0.20 3.87 -2.87
N LEU A 144 -0.17 4.38 -1.69
CA LEU A 144 -1.42 5.11 -1.50
C LEU A 144 -1.46 6.39 -2.32
N MET A 145 -0.36 7.16 -2.38
CA MET A 145 -0.27 8.36 -3.20
C MET A 145 -0.44 8.03 -4.69
N THR A 146 0.21 6.96 -5.16
CA THR A 146 0.06 6.48 -6.54
C THR A 146 -1.39 6.08 -6.86
N LEU A 147 -2.05 5.39 -5.92
CA LEU A 147 -3.46 5.01 -6.08
C LEU A 147 -4.38 6.24 -6.11
N VAL A 148 -4.16 7.21 -5.22
CA VAL A 148 -4.92 8.47 -5.19
C VAL A 148 -4.73 9.23 -6.49
N GLU A 149 -3.49 9.33 -7.00
CA GLU A 149 -3.21 9.93 -8.29
C GLU A 149 -3.97 9.21 -9.41
N ALA A 150 -3.89 7.88 -9.50
CA ALA A 150 -4.58 7.10 -10.52
C ALA A 150 -6.10 7.35 -10.52
N VAL A 151 -6.73 7.31 -9.34
CA VAL A 151 -8.17 7.57 -9.18
C VAL A 151 -8.52 9.02 -9.56
N ALA A 152 -7.71 9.99 -9.14
CA ALA A 152 -7.93 11.40 -9.44
C ALA A 152 -7.79 11.69 -10.94
N PHE A 153 -6.76 11.11 -11.61
CA PHE A 153 -6.56 11.28 -13.04
C PHE A 153 -7.67 10.64 -13.87
N HIS A 154 -8.05 9.39 -13.60
CA HIS A 154 -9.15 8.74 -14.33
C HIS A 154 -10.47 9.51 -14.25
N ARG A 155 -10.79 10.11 -13.09
CA ARG A 155 -11.96 10.97 -12.97
C ARG A 155 -11.82 12.27 -13.77
N LEU A 156 -10.63 12.85 -13.80
CA LEU A 156 -10.38 14.07 -14.55
C LEU A 156 -10.37 13.83 -16.05
N ASP A 157 -9.77 12.73 -16.52
CA ASP A 157 -9.78 12.35 -17.95
C ASP A 157 -11.20 12.27 -18.48
N ARG A 158 -12.10 11.60 -17.77
CA ARG A 158 -13.52 11.52 -18.13
C ARG A 158 -14.18 12.90 -18.19
N ARG A 159 -13.90 13.75 -17.23
CA ARG A 159 -14.46 15.11 -17.15
C ARG A 159 -13.92 15.99 -18.27
N VAL A 160 -12.61 15.95 -18.52
CA VAL A 160 -11.98 16.67 -19.65
C VAL A 160 -12.58 16.20 -20.96
N ALA A 161 -12.67 14.89 -21.19
CA ALA A 161 -13.25 14.33 -22.40
C ALA A 161 -14.72 14.76 -22.59
N GLY A 162 -15.53 14.69 -21.55
CA GLY A 162 -16.93 15.11 -21.56
C GLY A 162 -17.08 16.61 -21.87
N THR A 163 -16.28 17.46 -21.25
CA THR A 163 -16.27 18.91 -21.49
C THR A 163 -15.87 19.24 -22.94
N LEU A 164 -14.80 18.62 -23.45
CA LEU A 164 -14.38 18.82 -24.84
C LEU A 164 -15.49 18.41 -25.85
N LEU A 165 -16.14 17.30 -25.61
CA LEU A 165 -17.27 16.85 -26.45
C LEU A 165 -18.47 17.82 -26.39
N GLY A 166 -18.72 18.41 -25.23
CA GLY A 166 -19.77 19.42 -25.04
C GLY A 166 -19.55 20.73 -25.77
N HIS A 167 -18.28 21.14 -25.93
CA HIS A 167 -17.90 22.35 -26.68
C HIS A 167 -17.84 22.14 -28.21
N GLY A 168 -17.85 20.90 -28.70
CA GLY A 168 -17.85 20.58 -30.12
C GLY A 168 -16.47 20.23 -30.67
N ARG A 169 -16.31 20.38 -32.02
CA ARG A 169 -15.11 19.92 -32.70
C ARG A 169 -13.85 20.77 -32.43
N VAL A 170 -14.03 22.06 -32.30
CA VAL A 170 -12.94 23.02 -32.00
C VAL A 170 -13.30 23.77 -30.72
N VAL A 171 -12.50 23.59 -29.72
CA VAL A 171 -12.69 24.19 -28.38
C VAL A 171 -11.70 25.33 -28.23
N GLU A 172 -12.21 26.56 -28.23
CA GLU A 172 -11.41 27.79 -28.08
C GLU A 172 -11.22 28.13 -26.59
N LEU A 173 -10.58 27.24 -25.86
CA LEU A 173 -10.23 27.41 -24.44
C LEU A 173 -8.74 27.20 -24.24
N THR A 174 -8.17 28.02 -23.39
CA THR A 174 -6.82 27.76 -22.86
C THR A 174 -6.87 26.63 -21.83
N HIS A 175 -5.74 25.99 -21.59
CA HIS A 175 -5.63 24.96 -20.56
C HIS A 175 -6.00 25.48 -19.14
N GLN A 176 -5.78 26.78 -18.89
CA GLN A 176 -6.17 27.43 -17.64
C GLN A 176 -7.70 27.54 -17.54
N GLN A 177 -8.35 28.06 -18.57
CA GLN A 177 -9.82 28.17 -18.59
C GLN A 177 -10.52 26.83 -18.45
N LEU A 178 -9.98 25.78 -19.12
CA LEU A 178 -10.50 24.43 -18.98
C LEU A 178 -10.26 23.88 -17.56
N ALA A 179 -9.13 24.22 -16.94
CA ALA A 179 -8.85 23.86 -15.56
C ALA A 179 -9.81 24.56 -14.58
N ASP A 180 -10.07 25.83 -14.79
CA ASP A 180 -11.02 26.61 -13.97
C ASP A 180 -12.44 26.05 -14.07
N GLU A 181 -12.92 25.72 -15.30
CA GLU A 181 -14.22 25.08 -15.55
C GLU A 181 -14.35 23.72 -14.87
N LEU A 182 -13.24 22.96 -14.83
CA LEU A 182 -13.19 21.64 -14.22
C LEU A 182 -12.87 21.66 -12.72
N GLY A 183 -12.61 22.82 -12.12
CA GLY A 183 -12.15 22.91 -10.72
C GLY A 183 -10.86 22.14 -10.47
N SER A 184 -9.93 22.25 -11.40
CA SER A 184 -8.62 21.58 -11.37
C SER A 184 -7.49 22.61 -11.53
N VAL A 185 -6.25 22.15 -11.64
CA VAL A 185 -5.10 23.01 -11.91
C VAL A 185 -4.59 22.79 -13.32
N ARG A 186 -4.05 23.90 -13.92
CA ARG A 186 -3.60 23.93 -15.30
C ARG A 186 -2.61 22.81 -15.65
N GLU A 187 -1.69 22.50 -14.74
CA GLU A 187 -0.64 21.49 -14.96
C GLU A 187 -1.23 20.11 -15.17
N ILE A 188 -2.25 19.76 -14.38
CA ILE A 188 -2.93 18.46 -14.46
C ILE A 188 -3.74 18.38 -15.76
N VAL A 189 -4.53 19.41 -16.08
CA VAL A 189 -5.30 19.46 -17.34
C VAL A 189 -4.36 19.39 -18.54
N THR A 190 -3.20 20.08 -18.50
CA THR A 190 -2.21 20.02 -19.55
C THR A 190 -1.66 18.61 -19.75
N ARG A 191 -1.45 17.85 -18.68
CA ARG A 191 -0.99 16.43 -18.75
C ARG A 191 -2.06 15.56 -19.41
N VAL A 192 -3.32 15.71 -19.02
CA VAL A 192 -4.44 14.96 -19.62
C VAL A 192 -4.56 15.26 -21.12
N LEU A 193 -4.53 16.54 -21.50
CA LEU A 193 -4.62 16.96 -22.90
C LEU A 193 -3.46 16.46 -23.74
N ARG A 194 -2.24 16.41 -23.20
CA ARG A 194 -1.09 15.80 -23.87
C ARG A 194 -1.29 14.30 -24.07
N SER A 195 -1.75 13.60 -23.04
CA SER A 195 -2.07 12.16 -23.16
C SER A 195 -3.13 11.91 -24.23
N PHE A 196 -4.16 12.76 -24.34
CA PHE A 196 -5.15 12.65 -25.42
C PHE A 196 -4.56 12.96 -26.80
N ALA A 197 -3.64 13.90 -26.88
CA ALA A 197 -2.94 14.21 -28.13
C ALA A 197 -2.03 13.04 -28.56
N ASP A 198 -1.29 12.43 -27.64
CA ASP A 198 -0.43 11.27 -27.90
C ASP A 198 -1.25 10.05 -28.37
N GLN A 199 -2.49 9.92 -27.90
CA GLN A 199 -3.46 8.90 -28.33
C GLN A 199 -4.19 9.28 -29.64
N GLY A 200 -3.94 10.47 -30.21
CA GLY A 200 -4.60 10.93 -31.43
C GLY A 200 -6.06 11.36 -31.25
N LEU A 201 -6.54 11.46 -30.00
CA LEU A 201 -7.92 11.86 -29.70
C LEU A 201 -8.15 13.34 -29.95
N VAL A 202 -7.15 14.17 -29.69
CA VAL A 202 -7.20 15.62 -29.88
C VAL A 202 -5.92 16.14 -30.54
N GLN A 203 -5.98 17.35 -31.13
CA GLN A 203 -4.82 18.10 -31.55
C GLN A 203 -4.78 19.42 -30.78
N LEU A 204 -3.61 19.70 -30.17
CA LEU A 204 -3.40 20.93 -29.41
C LEU A 204 -2.91 22.05 -30.31
N GLY A 205 -3.59 23.19 -30.29
CA GLY A 205 -3.24 24.42 -30.96
C GLY A 205 -2.87 25.54 -30.01
N ARG A 206 -2.56 26.70 -30.53
CA ARG A 206 -2.27 27.89 -29.73
C ARG A 206 -3.58 28.52 -29.22
N GLY A 207 -4.02 28.11 -28.00
CA GLY A 207 -5.28 28.56 -27.39
C GLY A 207 -6.52 27.83 -27.91
N SER A 208 -6.35 26.71 -28.61
CA SER A 208 -7.45 25.89 -29.11
C SER A 208 -7.12 24.41 -29.01
N ILE A 209 -8.17 23.57 -28.90
CA ILE A 209 -8.07 22.12 -28.83
C ILE A 209 -9.04 21.58 -29.89
N GLU A 210 -8.54 20.85 -30.88
CA GLU A 210 -9.36 20.23 -31.90
C GLU A 210 -9.60 18.76 -31.57
N VAL A 211 -10.86 18.34 -31.52
CA VAL A 211 -11.24 16.92 -31.34
C VAL A 211 -11.04 16.20 -32.68
N ARG A 212 -10.12 15.22 -32.71
CA ARG A 212 -9.78 14.42 -33.89
C ARG A 212 -10.55 13.10 -33.92
N ASP A 213 -10.70 12.46 -32.77
CA ASP A 213 -11.49 11.22 -32.62
C ASP A 213 -12.56 11.42 -31.52
N ALA A 214 -13.74 11.83 -31.96
CA ALA A 214 -14.87 12.01 -31.05
C ALA A 214 -15.42 10.69 -30.49
N VAL A 215 -15.22 9.56 -31.19
CA VAL A 215 -15.66 8.24 -30.73
C VAL A 215 -14.73 7.74 -29.63
N GLY A 216 -13.44 7.82 -29.84
CA GLY A 216 -12.44 7.48 -28.83
C GLY A 216 -12.59 8.36 -27.58
N LEU A 217 -12.79 9.68 -27.77
CA LEU A 217 -12.96 10.61 -26.66
C LEU A 217 -14.26 10.31 -25.86
N ARG A 218 -15.33 9.84 -26.52
CA ARG A 218 -16.58 9.41 -25.86
C ARG A 218 -16.37 8.17 -25.01
N ARG A 219 -15.61 7.19 -25.48
CA ARG A 219 -15.24 6.01 -24.67
C ARG A 219 -14.50 6.42 -23.39
N VAL A 220 -13.55 7.35 -23.51
CA VAL A 220 -12.87 7.90 -22.31
C VAL A 220 -13.88 8.56 -21.38
N ALA A 221 -14.80 9.39 -21.88
CA ALA A 221 -15.81 10.07 -21.06
C ALA A 221 -16.74 9.07 -20.33
N GLU A 222 -17.10 7.98 -20.97
CA GLU A 222 -17.95 6.90 -20.42
C GLU A 222 -17.16 5.94 -19.52
N GLY A 223 -15.85 5.92 -19.62
CA GLY A 223 -14.96 5.07 -18.83
C GLY A 223 -14.88 3.63 -19.29
N ALA A 224 -15.04 3.43 -20.58
CA ALA A 224 -14.96 2.15 -21.27
C ALA A 224 -13.54 1.87 -21.75
#